data_c99496a9208eb59fe41dc1cafcf85431
#
_entry.id   c99496a9208eb59fe41dc1cafcf85431
#
_cell.length_a   1.000
_cell.length_b   1.000
_cell.length_c   1.000
_cell.angle_alpha   90.00
_cell.angle_beta   90.00
_cell.angle_gamma   90.00
#
_symmetry.space_group_name_H-M   'P 1'
#
loop_
_entity.id
_entity.type
_entity.pdbx_description
1 polymer ?
#
loop_
_entity_poly.entity_id
_entity_poly.type
_entity_poly.pdbx_seq_one_letter_code
_entity_poly.pdbx_strand_id
1 'polypeptide(L)'
;MYEDEVSALKLMSEELSRYHQVFVKAAVENGGSGVVVKVNGIDAGSAVGYTVVGPMLTVGVIYYVYVRREYRGLGLGKVLVTSLEELLEGEGSKVYIASTTGDNIRSQRLFESLGYRVLGWSTAERELGYDVVEVLEAIACMYDDDVIMVKPYSRSLLLKLRRLDYRSLWYNICYKPWLEYRGYTSVKP
;
A
#
# COMPACT_ATOMS: atom_id res chain seq x y z
N MET A 1 1.09 4.69 -19.81
CA MET A 1 0.90 4.91 -18.37
C MET A 1 2.11 5.70 -17.91
N TYR A 2 1.95 6.70 -17.09
CA TYR A 2 3.03 7.58 -16.71
C TYR A 2 3.23 7.46 -15.20
N GLU A 3 4.49 7.37 -14.77
CA GLU A 3 4.89 7.71 -13.42
C GLU A 3 4.52 9.16 -13.20
N ASP A 4 3.54 9.41 -12.36
CA ASP A 4 3.12 10.79 -12.08
C ASP A 4 2.57 10.87 -10.67
N GLU A 5 3.48 10.95 -9.73
CA GLU A 5 3.17 11.06 -8.31
C GLU A 5 2.32 12.30 -8.00
N VAL A 6 2.56 13.40 -8.72
CA VAL A 6 1.80 14.64 -8.54
C VAL A 6 0.37 14.47 -9.01
N SER A 7 0.14 13.87 -10.19
CA SER A 7 -1.19 13.60 -10.70
C SER A 7 -1.93 12.55 -9.86
N ALA A 8 -1.21 11.51 -9.38
CA ALA A 8 -1.78 10.52 -8.48
C ALA A 8 -2.23 11.15 -7.16
N LEU A 9 -1.37 11.98 -6.56
CA LEU A 9 -1.70 12.70 -5.33
C LEU A 9 -2.87 13.66 -5.54
N LYS A 10 -2.89 14.40 -6.65
CA LYS A 10 -3.99 15.31 -6.99
C LYS A 10 -5.32 14.58 -7.09
N LEU A 11 -5.40 13.50 -7.89
CA LEU A 11 -6.62 12.71 -8.03
C LEU A 11 -7.09 12.16 -6.67
N MET A 12 -6.20 11.62 -5.88
CA MET A 12 -6.54 11.08 -4.56
C MET A 12 -6.95 12.17 -3.58
N SER A 13 -6.38 13.38 -3.67
CA SER A 13 -6.79 14.51 -2.83
C SER A 13 -8.19 15.04 -3.15
N GLU A 14 -8.67 14.85 -4.39
CA GLU A 14 -10.02 15.22 -4.79
C GLU A 14 -11.07 14.17 -4.39
N GLU A 15 -10.67 12.89 -4.34
CA GLU A 15 -11.59 11.76 -4.31
C GLU A 15 -11.62 10.99 -2.98
N LEU A 16 -10.53 11.04 -2.20
CA LEU A 16 -10.44 10.36 -0.91
C LEU A 16 -10.93 11.25 0.23
N SER A 17 -11.34 10.63 1.34
CA SER A 17 -11.61 11.37 2.56
C SER A 17 -10.35 12.04 3.10
N ARG A 18 -10.51 13.13 3.88
CA ARG A 18 -9.38 13.85 4.50
C ARG A 18 -8.47 12.91 5.31
N TYR A 19 -9.03 11.89 5.93
CA TYR A 19 -8.25 10.87 6.64
C TYR A 19 -7.25 10.19 5.72
N HIS A 20 -7.69 9.65 4.57
CA HIS A 20 -6.82 8.95 3.64
C HIS A 20 -5.84 9.89 2.92
N GLN A 21 -6.23 11.14 2.66
CA GLN A 21 -5.38 12.13 1.98
C GLN A 21 -4.07 12.38 2.72
N VAL A 22 -4.08 12.45 4.06
CA VAL A 22 -2.86 12.69 4.85
C VAL A 22 -1.87 11.55 4.74
N PHE A 23 -2.34 10.31 4.65
CA PHE A 23 -1.47 9.13 4.49
C PHE A 23 -0.91 9.01 3.07
N VAL A 24 -1.73 9.24 2.04
CA VAL A 24 -1.26 9.26 0.64
C VAL A 24 -0.18 10.33 0.45
N LYS A 25 -0.42 11.53 0.97
CA LYS A 25 0.55 12.63 0.94
C LYS A 25 1.85 12.25 1.63
N ALA A 26 1.77 11.70 2.84
CA ALA A 26 2.94 11.28 3.58
C ALA A 26 3.74 10.19 2.85
N ALA A 27 3.09 9.22 2.21
CA ALA A 27 3.76 8.21 1.41
C ALA A 27 4.56 8.83 0.26
N VAL A 28 3.96 9.73 -0.52
CA VAL A 28 4.63 10.42 -1.63
C VAL A 28 5.76 11.32 -1.15
N GLU A 29 5.56 12.10 -0.09
CA GLU A 29 6.61 12.98 0.49
C GLU A 29 7.80 12.20 1.08
N ASN A 30 7.64 10.92 1.38
CA ASN A 30 8.70 10.04 1.85
C ASN A 30 9.24 9.08 0.78
N GLY A 31 9.11 9.45 -0.50
CA GLY A 31 9.71 8.72 -1.63
C GLY A 31 8.83 7.61 -2.19
N GLY A 32 7.53 7.66 -1.94
CA GLY A 32 6.58 6.74 -2.55
C GLY A 32 6.34 7.06 -4.02
N SER A 33 6.07 6.03 -4.81
CA SER A 33 5.79 6.10 -6.24
C SER A 33 4.29 6.12 -6.53
N GLY A 34 3.89 6.78 -7.62
CA GLY A 34 2.51 6.88 -8.05
C GLY A 34 2.31 6.58 -9.52
N VAL A 35 1.16 6.01 -9.86
CA VAL A 35 0.71 5.78 -11.24
C VAL A 35 -0.70 6.31 -11.45
N VAL A 36 -0.95 6.81 -12.66
CA VAL A 36 -2.28 7.30 -13.07
C VAL A 36 -2.71 6.59 -14.35
N VAL A 37 -3.94 6.14 -14.40
CA VAL A 37 -4.57 5.63 -15.62
C VAL A 37 -5.53 6.67 -16.17
N LYS A 38 -5.40 6.95 -17.47
CA LYS A 38 -6.28 7.88 -18.19
C LYS A 38 -7.18 7.14 -19.17
N VAL A 39 -8.43 7.56 -19.24
CA VAL A 39 -9.40 7.11 -20.25
C VAL A 39 -9.83 8.34 -21.03
N ASN A 40 -9.60 8.35 -22.33
CA ASN A 40 -9.88 9.50 -23.21
C ASN A 40 -9.28 10.83 -22.70
N GLY A 41 -8.07 10.77 -22.12
CA GLY A 41 -7.38 11.94 -21.58
C GLY A 41 -7.81 12.38 -20.18
N ILE A 42 -8.80 11.73 -19.59
CA ILE A 42 -9.30 12.01 -18.23
C ILE A 42 -8.66 11.06 -17.23
N ASP A 43 -8.18 11.57 -16.10
CA ASP A 43 -7.64 10.77 -15.00
C ASP A 43 -8.76 9.90 -14.40
N ALA A 44 -8.73 8.61 -14.71
CA ALA A 44 -9.78 7.65 -14.36
C ALA A 44 -9.48 6.86 -13.08
N GLY A 45 -8.22 6.83 -12.65
CA GLY A 45 -7.79 6.18 -11.42
C GLY A 45 -6.31 6.35 -11.16
N SER A 46 -5.89 6.07 -9.95
CA SER A 46 -4.50 6.15 -9.52
C SER A 46 -4.16 5.08 -8.49
N ALA A 47 -2.87 4.75 -8.37
CA ALA A 47 -2.34 3.96 -7.28
C ALA A 47 -1.07 4.61 -6.74
N VAL A 48 -0.84 4.46 -5.44
CA VAL A 48 0.34 4.93 -4.72
C VAL A 48 0.88 3.79 -3.88
N GLY A 49 2.19 3.67 -3.87
CA GLY A 49 2.91 2.70 -3.07
C GLY A 49 4.32 3.15 -2.74
N TYR A 50 5.04 2.37 -2.02
CA TYR A 50 6.43 2.65 -1.63
C TYR A 50 7.21 1.37 -1.39
N THR A 51 8.53 1.52 -1.40
CA THR A 51 9.47 0.43 -1.18
C THR A 51 10.03 0.49 0.23
N VAL A 52 10.05 -0.65 0.90
CA VAL A 52 10.69 -0.83 2.21
C VAL A 52 11.93 -1.68 2.03
N VAL A 53 13.09 -1.04 2.16
CA VAL A 53 14.38 -1.69 1.97
C VAL A 53 14.84 -2.33 3.27
N GLY A 54 14.96 -3.65 3.27
CA GLY A 54 15.52 -4.41 4.39
C GLY A 54 16.84 -5.08 4.05
N PRO A 55 17.57 -5.57 5.04
CA PRO A 55 18.89 -6.17 4.85
C PRO A 55 18.87 -7.48 4.06
N MET A 56 17.73 -8.15 4.01
CA MET A 56 17.56 -9.47 3.36
C MET A 56 16.41 -9.51 2.36
N LEU A 57 15.55 -8.53 2.36
CA LEU A 57 14.35 -8.50 1.54
C LEU A 57 13.88 -7.05 1.37
N THR A 58 13.64 -6.65 0.13
CA THR A 58 12.95 -5.41 -0.21
C THR A 58 11.50 -5.71 -0.52
N VAL A 59 10.59 -4.95 0.09
CA VAL A 59 9.14 -5.13 -0.01
C VAL A 59 8.51 -3.91 -0.67
N GLY A 60 7.68 -4.14 -1.68
CA GLY A 60 6.79 -3.13 -2.23
C GLY A 60 5.44 -3.12 -1.50
N VAL A 61 5.03 -1.97 -1.05
CA VAL A 61 3.71 -1.77 -0.43
C VAL A 61 2.80 -1.12 -1.46
N ILE A 62 1.73 -1.80 -1.86
CA ILE A 62 0.65 -1.22 -2.64
C ILE A 62 -0.30 -0.56 -1.65
N TYR A 63 -0.13 0.74 -1.48
CA TYR A 63 -0.71 1.45 -0.33
C TYR A 63 -2.14 1.95 -0.58
N TYR A 64 -2.36 2.64 -1.70
CA TYR A 64 -3.67 3.09 -2.12
C TYR A 64 -3.91 2.76 -3.59
N VAL A 65 -5.12 2.29 -3.90
CA VAL A 65 -5.60 2.08 -5.27
C VAL A 65 -7.00 2.67 -5.36
N TYR A 66 -7.17 3.64 -6.24
CA TYR A 66 -8.45 4.30 -6.46
C TYR A 66 -8.82 4.30 -7.94
N VAL A 67 -10.09 3.99 -8.23
CA VAL A 67 -10.70 4.13 -9.57
C VAL A 67 -12.00 4.88 -9.42
N ARG A 68 -12.16 5.97 -10.16
CA ARG A 68 -13.40 6.76 -10.20
C ARG A 68 -14.59 5.89 -10.51
N ARG A 69 -15.72 6.18 -9.87
CA ARG A 69 -16.92 5.33 -9.88
C ARG A 69 -17.39 4.98 -11.29
N GLU A 70 -17.40 5.96 -12.19
CA GLU A 70 -17.84 5.85 -13.58
C GLU A 70 -16.92 4.97 -14.45
N TYR A 71 -15.67 4.74 -14.03
CA TYR A 71 -14.69 3.92 -14.75
C TYR A 71 -14.48 2.54 -14.09
N ARG A 72 -15.26 2.21 -13.06
CA ARG A 72 -15.16 0.90 -12.40
C ARG A 72 -15.72 -0.20 -13.31
N GLY A 73 -15.22 -1.43 -13.14
CA GLY A 73 -15.61 -2.58 -13.98
C GLY A 73 -14.83 -2.71 -15.29
N LEU A 74 -13.99 -1.72 -15.64
CA LEU A 74 -13.18 -1.72 -16.87
C LEU A 74 -11.78 -2.39 -16.69
N GLY A 75 -11.53 -3.01 -15.56
CA GLY A 75 -10.22 -3.64 -15.28
C GLY A 75 -9.11 -2.67 -14.86
N LEU A 76 -9.38 -1.36 -14.72
CA LEU A 76 -8.36 -0.35 -14.44
C LEU A 76 -7.63 -0.57 -13.12
N GLY A 77 -8.28 -1.16 -12.11
CA GLY A 77 -7.62 -1.51 -10.86
C GLY A 77 -6.47 -2.51 -11.06
N LYS A 78 -6.65 -3.50 -11.95
CA LYS A 78 -5.59 -4.46 -12.30
C LYS A 78 -4.42 -3.76 -12.99
N VAL A 79 -4.74 -2.90 -13.95
CA VAL A 79 -3.74 -2.11 -14.67
C VAL A 79 -2.92 -1.28 -13.68
N LEU A 80 -3.56 -0.57 -12.76
CA LEU A 80 -2.90 0.26 -11.75
C LEU A 80 -1.98 -0.55 -10.83
N VAL A 81 -2.48 -1.66 -10.27
CA VAL A 81 -1.67 -2.50 -9.37
C VAL A 81 -0.48 -3.09 -10.11
N THR A 82 -0.68 -3.65 -11.33
CA THR A 82 0.42 -4.24 -12.10
C THR A 82 1.49 -3.21 -12.44
N SER A 83 1.10 -2.00 -12.85
CA SER A 83 2.07 -0.96 -13.17
C SER A 83 2.81 -0.43 -11.96
N LEU A 84 2.13 -0.34 -10.81
CA LEU A 84 2.81 0.01 -9.57
C LEU A 84 3.77 -1.10 -9.13
N GLU A 85 3.41 -2.39 -9.30
CA GLU A 85 4.32 -3.51 -9.05
C GLU A 85 5.58 -3.40 -9.93
N GLU A 86 5.44 -3.09 -11.22
CA GLU A 86 6.58 -2.91 -12.15
C GLU A 86 7.51 -1.79 -11.69
N LEU A 87 6.97 -0.66 -11.21
CA LEU A 87 7.76 0.42 -10.63
C LEU A 87 8.53 -0.03 -9.40
N LEU A 88 7.83 -0.60 -8.43
CA LEU A 88 8.42 -1.06 -7.17
C LEU A 88 9.42 -2.21 -7.40
N GLU A 89 9.24 -3.03 -8.46
CA GLU A 89 10.22 -4.02 -8.89
C GLU A 89 11.52 -3.35 -9.38
N GLY A 90 11.38 -2.27 -10.14
CA GLY A 90 12.52 -1.44 -10.56
C GLY A 90 13.30 -0.86 -9.38
N GLU A 91 12.64 -0.60 -8.27
CA GLU A 91 13.25 -0.18 -7.00
C GLU A 91 13.81 -1.34 -6.16
N GLY A 92 13.71 -2.57 -6.65
CA GLY A 92 14.28 -3.76 -6.04
C GLY A 92 13.33 -4.62 -5.22
N SER A 93 12.03 -4.31 -5.21
CA SER A 93 11.03 -5.11 -4.48
C SER A 93 10.96 -6.54 -5.01
N LYS A 94 10.85 -7.51 -4.11
CA LYS A 94 10.73 -8.94 -4.39
C LYS A 94 9.46 -9.57 -3.82
N VAL A 95 8.81 -8.85 -2.96
CA VAL A 95 7.51 -9.20 -2.36
C VAL A 95 6.66 -7.95 -2.37
N TYR A 96 5.39 -8.10 -2.69
CA TYR A 96 4.40 -7.03 -2.65
C TYR A 96 3.37 -7.34 -1.58
N ILE A 97 3.01 -6.32 -0.83
CA ILE A 97 1.95 -6.41 0.18
C ILE A 97 0.93 -5.30 -0.03
N ALA A 98 -0.28 -5.59 0.38
CA ALA A 98 -1.36 -4.63 0.51
C ALA A 98 -2.21 -5.03 1.70
N SER A 99 -3.01 -4.11 2.22
CA SER A 99 -3.97 -4.38 3.27
C SER A 99 -5.34 -3.82 2.94
N THR A 100 -6.36 -4.33 3.60
CA THR A 100 -7.73 -3.84 3.49
C THR A 100 -8.58 -4.39 4.63
N THR A 101 -9.78 -3.84 4.80
CA THR A 101 -10.77 -4.38 5.73
C THR A 101 -11.42 -5.66 5.20
N GLY A 102 -11.88 -6.54 6.11
CA GLY A 102 -12.49 -7.82 5.76
C GLY A 102 -13.79 -7.71 4.95
N ASP A 103 -14.50 -6.60 5.06
CA ASP A 103 -15.70 -6.31 4.29
C ASP A 103 -15.42 -5.76 2.88
N ASN A 104 -14.21 -5.33 2.57
CA ASN A 104 -13.82 -4.84 1.25
C ASN A 104 -13.52 -6.00 0.27
N ILE A 105 -14.54 -6.83 0.02
CA ILE A 105 -14.45 -7.99 -0.88
C ILE A 105 -13.99 -7.61 -2.30
N ARG A 106 -14.29 -6.39 -2.74
CA ARG A 106 -13.86 -5.91 -4.07
C ARG A 106 -12.35 -5.81 -4.16
N SER A 107 -11.70 -5.21 -3.16
CA SER A 107 -10.25 -5.13 -3.08
C SER A 107 -9.64 -6.53 -3.01
N GLN A 108 -10.12 -7.39 -2.13
CA GLN A 108 -9.63 -8.76 -1.98
C GLN A 108 -9.67 -9.53 -3.31
N ARG A 109 -10.80 -9.51 -4.03
CA ARG A 109 -10.93 -10.17 -5.35
C ARG A 109 -10.01 -9.56 -6.42
N LEU A 110 -9.77 -8.25 -6.38
CA LEU A 110 -8.82 -7.61 -7.27
C LEU A 110 -7.43 -8.22 -7.08
N PHE A 111 -6.94 -8.23 -5.85
CA PHE A 111 -5.60 -8.73 -5.51
C PHE A 111 -5.49 -10.25 -5.71
N GLU A 112 -6.48 -11.04 -5.34
CA GLU A 112 -6.52 -12.49 -5.66
C GLU A 112 -6.36 -12.75 -7.17
N SER A 113 -7.06 -11.96 -8.00
CA SER A 113 -6.99 -12.09 -9.46
C SER A 113 -5.62 -11.74 -10.06
N LEU A 114 -4.75 -11.09 -9.27
CA LEU A 114 -3.36 -10.75 -9.60
C LEU A 114 -2.34 -11.70 -8.94
N GLY A 115 -2.84 -12.77 -8.28
CA GLY A 115 -2.00 -13.80 -7.69
C GLY A 115 -1.56 -13.51 -6.24
N TYR A 116 -2.16 -12.53 -5.58
CA TYR A 116 -1.96 -12.33 -4.15
C TYR A 116 -2.66 -13.42 -3.35
N ARG A 117 -2.01 -13.87 -2.30
CA ARG A 117 -2.68 -14.65 -1.26
C ARG A 117 -3.29 -13.69 -0.25
N VAL A 118 -4.59 -13.83 -0.06
CA VAL A 118 -5.38 -13.06 0.90
C VAL A 118 -5.44 -13.82 2.22
N LEU A 119 -5.06 -13.17 3.30
CA LEU A 119 -4.98 -13.73 4.64
C LEU A 119 -5.70 -12.80 5.63
N GLY A 120 -6.73 -13.30 6.28
CA GLY A 120 -7.26 -12.64 7.48
C GLY A 120 -6.24 -12.72 8.62
N TRP A 121 -6.30 -11.77 9.55
CA TRP A 121 -5.35 -11.59 10.65
C TRP A 121 -4.98 -12.90 11.36
N SER A 122 -5.96 -13.62 11.92
CA SER A 122 -5.72 -14.87 12.66
C SER A 122 -5.05 -15.96 11.80
N THR A 123 -5.27 -15.97 10.49
CA THR A 123 -4.62 -16.91 9.58
C THR A 123 -3.17 -16.49 9.34
N ALA A 124 -2.93 -15.20 9.17
CA ALA A 124 -1.59 -14.66 9.02
C ALA A 124 -0.72 -14.95 10.26
N GLU A 125 -1.24 -14.70 11.47
CA GLU A 125 -0.54 -15.02 12.72
C GLU A 125 -0.20 -16.51 12.85
N ARG A 126 -1.15 -17.39 12.55
CA ARG A 126 -0.94 -18.84 12.62
C ARG A 126 0.11 -19.33 11.63
N GLU A 127 0.15 -18.77 10.43
CA GLU A 127 1.05 -19.21 9.36
C GLU A 127 2.43 -18.58 9.40
N LEU A 128 2.53 -17.32 9.77
CA LEU A 128 3.76 -16.52 9.71
C LEU A 128 4.39 -16.26 11.07
N GLY A 129 3.58 -16.27 12.14
CA GLY A 129 3.95 -15.85 13.47
C GLY A 129 3.70 -14.38 13.72
N TYR A 130 3.44 -14.04 14.99
CA TYR A 130 3.09 -12.69 15.43
C TYR A 130 4.13 -11.64 15.01
N ASP A 131 5.42 -11.96 15.19
CA ASP A 131 6.55 -11.09 14.86
C ASP A 131 6.64 -10.68 13.39
N VAL A 132 6.23 -11.54 12.47
CA VAL A 132 6.15 -11.20 11.03
C VAL A 132 4.92 -10.36 10.75
N VAL A 133 3.78 -10.69 11.38
CA VAL A 133 2.53 -9.96 11.19
C VAL A 133 2.65 -8.54 11.73
N GLU A 134 3.29 -8.33 12.88
CA GLU A 134 3.59 -7.00 13.43
C GLU A 134 4.39 -6.14 12.44
N VAL A 135 5.38 -6.71 11.76
CA VAL A 135 6.13 -5.98 10.72
C VAL A 135 5.24 -5.65 9.53
N LEU A 136 4.43 -6.60 9.05
CA LEU A 136 3.52 -6.37 7.92
C LEU A 136 2.50 -5.28 8.25
N GLU A 137 1.93 -5.31 9.45
CA GLU A 137 1.03 -4.27 9.97
C GLU A 137 1.69 -2.89 9.96
N ALA A 138 2.87 -2.80 10.52
CA ALA A 138 3.61 -1.56 10.64
C ALA A 138 3.98 -0.96 9.26
N ILE A 139 4.47 -1.79 8.32
CA ILE A 139 4.87 -1.31 7.01
C ILE A 139 3.71 -1.06 6.04
N ALA A 140 2.52 -1.61 6.29
CA ALA A 140 1.30 -1.34 5.54
C ALA A 140 0.39 -0.27 6.18
N CYS A 141 0.76 0.25 7.37
CA CYS A 141 -0.06 1.19 8.15
C CYS A 141 -1.48 0.66 8.44
N MET A 142 -1.59 -0.58 8.87
CA MET A 142 -2.89 -1.23 9.12
C MET A 142 -3.49 -0.74 10.44
N TYR A 143 -4.31 0.32 10.40
CA TYR A 143 -5.02 0.81 11.59
C TYR A 143 -6.37 0.11 11.81
N ASP A 144 -7.16 0.04 10.73
CA ASP A 144 -8.50 -0.57 10.73
C ASP A 144 -8.56 -1.79 9.81
N ASP A 145 -7.47 -2.11 9.11
CA ASP A 145 -7.38 -3.25 8.22
C ASP A 145 -7.15 -4.54 9.01
N ASP A 146 -7.83 -5.61 8.63
CA ASP A 146 -7.75 -6.92 9.24
C ASP A 146 -7.43 -8.04 8.24
N VAL A 147 -7.14 -7.65 6.98
CA VAL A 147 -6.77 -8.53 5.88
C VAL A 147 -5.45 -8.07 5.27
N ILE A 148 -4.50 -9.00 5.17
CA ILE A 148 -3.22 -8.81 4.50
C ILE A 148 -3.21 -9.59 3.18
N MET A 149 -2.70 -8.97 2.14
CA MET A 149 -2.56 -9.56 0.81
C MET A 149 -1.08 -9.57 0.41
N VAL A 150 -0.54 -10.72 0.03
CA VAL A 150 0.90 -10.92 -0.20
C VAL A 150 1.18 -11.64 -1.51
N LYS A 151 2.16 -11.15 -2.29
CA LYS A 151 2.63 -11.73 -3.57
C LYS A 151 4.15 -11.55 -3.75
N PRO A 152 4.92 -12.61 -4.11
CA PRO A 152 4.52 -14.01 -4.02
C PRO A 152 4.40 -14.43 -2.55
N TYR A 153 3.47 -15.35 -2.26
CA TYR A 153 3.38 -15.91 -0.93
C TYR A 153 4.42 -17.01 -0.75
N SER A 154 5.39 -16.75 0.08
CA SER A 154 6.42 -17.71 0.49
C SER A 154 6.76 -17.50 1.96
N ARG A 155 6.43 -18.48 2.81
CA ARG A 155 6.71 -18.40 4.23
C ARG A 155 8.20 -18.14 4.52
N SER A 156 9.10 -18.87 3.84
CA SER A 156 10.54 -18.71 4.03
C SER A 156 11.05 -17.33 3.64
N LEU A 157 10.42 -16.70 2.65
CA LEU A 157 10.74 -15.34 2.23
C LEU A 157 10.22 -14.32 3.24
N LEU A 158 8.98 -14.48 3.68
CA LEU A 158 8.34 -13.57 4.65
C LEU A 158 8.99 -13.61 6.04
N LEU A 159 9.54 -14.75 6.46
CA LEU A 159 10.29 -14.84 7.71
C LEU A 159 11.55 -13.93 7.75
N LYS A 160 12.06 -13.48 6.59
CA LYS A 160 13.16 -12.52 6.52
C LYS A 160 12.76 -11.14 7.03
N LEU A 161 11.45 -10.81 7.03
CA LEU A 161 10.91 -9.54 7.54
C LEU A 161 11.20 -9.32 9.02
N ARG A 162 11.41 -10.37 9.82
CA ARG A 162 11.80 -10.27 11.24
C ARG A 162 13.00 -9.37 11.52
N ARG A 163 13.84 -9.14 10.49
CA ARG A 163 15.06 -8.32 10.59
C ARG A 163 14.89 -6.94 9.94
N LEU A 164 13.68 -6.60 9.53
CA LEU A 164 13.38 -5.30 8.93
C LEU A 164 13.31 -4.23 10.02
N ASP A 165 14.13 -3.19 9.89
CA ASP A 165 13.94 -1.97 10.68
C ASP A 165 12.92 -1.07 9.98
N TYR A 166 11.70 -1.09 10.50
CA TYR A 166 10.57 -0.35 9.94
C TYR A 166 10.22 0.93 10.73
N ARG A 167 10.88 1.19 11.86
CA ARG A 167 10.46 2.23 12.82
C ARG A 167 10.43 3.63 12.23
N SER A 168 11.47 4.00 11.49
CA SER A 168 11.54 5.33 10.85
C SER A 168 10.46 5.50 9.77
N LEU A 169 10.25 4.48 8.95
CA LEU A 169 9.22 4.47 7.93
C LEU A 169 7.83 4.54 8.56
N TRP A 170 7.54 3.68 9.52
CA TRP A 170 6.27 3.67 10.25
C TRP A 170 5.98 5.03 10.88
N TYR A 171 6.99 5.65 11.52
CA TYR A 171 6.81 6.97 12.10
C TYR A 171 6.41 8.01 11.05
N ASN A 172 7.12 8.06 9.92
CA ASN A 172 6.93 9.09 8.91
C ASN A 172 5.67 8.90 8.04
N ILE A 173 5.33 7.67 7.70
CA ILE A 173 4.23 7.37 6.77
C ILE A 173 2.92 7.05 7.52
N CYS A 174 3.00 6.49 8.74
CA CYS A 174 1.84 6.04 9.48
C CYS A 174 1.55 6.94 10.68
N TYR A 175 2.45 7.00 11.66
CA TYR A 175 2.16 7.60 12.95
C TYR A 175 2.09 9.14 12.92
N LYS A 176 3.05 9.79 12.29
CA LYS A 176 3.07 11.26 12.17
C LYS A 176 1.83 11.80 11.41
N PRO A 177 1.43 11.25 10.24
CA PRO A 177 0.20 11.67 9.56
C PRO A 177 -1.05 11.46 10.40
N TRP A 178 -1.10 10.39 11.17
CA TRP A 178 -2.21 10.15 12.10
C TRP A 178 -2.29 11.22 13.19
N LEU A 179 -1.15 11.63 13.78
CA LEU A 179 -1.10 12.73 14.75
C LEU A 179 -1.57 14.04 14.12
N GLU A 180 -1.10 14.37 12.92
CA GLU A 180 -1.51 15.57 12.18
C GLU A 180 -3.00 15.59 11.89
N TYR A 181 -3.57 14.45 11.45
CA TYR A 181 -5.00 14.31 11.24
C TYR A 181 -5.81 14.57 12.52
N ARG A 182 -5.33 14.09 13.65
CA ARG A 182 -5.97 14.25 14.97
C ARG A 182 -5.78 15.67 15.57
N GLY A 183 -5.03 16.55 14.91
CA GLY A 183 -4.76 17.90 15.36
C GLY A 183 -3.68 18.01 16.44
N TYR A 184 -2.93 16.94 16.67
CA TYR A 184 -1.72 17.02 17.48
C TYR A 184 -0.62 17.68 16.65
N THR A 185 -0.42 18.99 16.84
CA THR A 185 0.72 19.69 16.26
C THR A 185 2.02 19.08 16.79
N SER A 186 2.93 18.78 15.87
CA SER A 186 4.22 18.12 16.10
C SER A 186 4.84 18.43 17.45
N VAL A 187 4.89 17.46 18.33
CA VAL A 187 5.92 17.42 19.37
C VAL A 187 7.22 17.23 18.60
N LYS A 188 8.07 18.27 18.55
CA LYS A 188 9.43 18.14 18.06
C LYS A 188 10.13 17.07 18.88
N PRO A 189 10.86 16.14 18.22
CA PRO A 189 11.66 15.14 18.92
C PRO A 189 12.69 15.77 19.84
#